data_a10276a9b5cd39148fb462d778222c70
#
_entry.id   a10276a9b5cd39148fb462d778222c70
#
_cell.length_a   1.000
_cell.length_b   1.000
_cell.length_c   1.000
_cell.angle_alpha   90.00
_cell.angle_beta   90.00
_cell.angle_gamma   90.00
#
_symmetry.space_group_name_H-M   'P 1'
#
loop_
_entity.id
_entity.type
_entity.pdbx_description
1 polymer ?
#
loop_
_entity_poly.entity_id
_entity_poly.type
_entity_poly.pdbx_seq_one_letter_code
_entity_poly.pdbx_strand_id
1 'polypeptide(L)'
;MISSPQARQYAPRGASIRVYSAFGLIFLLFTLAMLPHSRATALEAIESPELYALPADMSGVNFYLITVDVGSRVWDNFGHTALRVINENTNTDVVFNWGLFRINGGPVSFSYNFFKGIMNYELGTQSSNQEFAMYRSQERSVWQDKINLTNPQKEILYRRLLWNLQAENIVYPYHYFFDNCTTRVRDYLDEALSGRIAGVNDGFADSTFRDQVQAHYESVAVIGFSLDVLMNSNIDRLMSEWEEMFLPLKLRESLYLVESDVAENGVRIKLLSDRQEVMLFAAPTVETDPYQIASVGLLAPVLMLLLMLKKTPMSYFATHSRIGLKLPGFNFRLLGLLGILTALFSGIYGILMLGSWFVSEHLDLHHNINLLLFWPTDILGLFVAMRWLVFCKPWPMTHNSTPFLNCYMVAHLLGMVVYAAVTFLQLVDQATMDIGVYVLPGFALCTVLIWLVGFEPAKPKNKFF
;
A
#
# COMPACT_ATOMS: atom_id res chain seq x y z
N MET A 1 28.54 25.18 2.87
CA MET A 1 27.17 25.67 3.04
C MET A 1 26.35 25.03 1.93
N ILE A 2 25.74 23.89 2.23
CA ILE A 2 24.87 23.15 1.30
C ILE A 2 23.46 23.59 1.63
N SER A 3 22.81 24.23 0.65
CA SER A 3 21.43 24.72 0.76
C SER A 3 20.47 23.54 0.83
N SER A 4 19.62 23.53 1.85
CA SER A 4 18.48 22.62 2.00
C SER A 4 17.57 22.66 0.76
N PRO A 5 16.94 21.54 0.36
CA PRO A 5 15.90 21.56 -0.67
C PRO A 5 14.69 22.32 -0.15
N GLN A 6 14.34 23.39 -0.84
CA GLN A 6 13.15 24.18 -0.57
C GLN A 6 11.89 23.32 -0.85
N ALA A 7 11.04 23.18 0.15
CA ALA A 7 9.65 22.74 0.00
C ALA A 7 8.95 23.67 -1.01
N ARG A 8 8.56 23.14 -2.16
CA ARG A 8 7.78 23.87 -3.17
C ARG A 8 6.32 23.95 -2.70
N GLN A 9 5.88 25.15 -2.36
CA GLN A 9 4.47 25.47 -2.21
C GLN A 9 3.76 25.41 -3.56
N TYR A 10 2.72 24.61 -3.65
CA TYR A 10 1.84 24.53 -4.82
C TYR A 10 0.57 25.33 -4.56
N ALA A 11 0.23 26.22 -5.50
CA ALA A 11 -1.02 26.97 -5.51
C ALA A 11 -2.14 26.14 -6.14
N PRO A 12 -3.38 26.18 -5.63
CA PRO A 12 -4.49 25.38 -6.15
C PRO A 12 -5.08 25.97 -7.43
N ARG A 13 -5.20 25.17 -8.48
CA ARG A 13 -6.04 25.46 -9.65
C ARG A 13 -7.35 24.66 -9.55
N GLY A 14 -8.44 25.36 -9.81
CA GLY A 14 -9.82 24.98 -9.62
C GLY A 14 -10.24 23.58 -10.03
N ALA A 15 -10.86 22.88 -9.10
CA ALA A 15 -11.42 21.56 -9.25
C ALA A 15 -12.86 21.62 -9.82
N SER A 16 -13.11 20.94 -10.91
CA SER A 16 -14.46 20.55 -11.33
C SER A 16 -14.83 19.26 -10.60
N ILE A 17 -15.80 19.36 -9.69
CA ILE A 17 -16.32 18.24 -8.90
C ILE A 17 -17.11 17.30 -9.83
N ARG A 18 -16.55 16.14 -10.17
CA ARG A 18 -17.31 14.99 -10.64
C ARG A 18 -17.41 13.98 -9.50
N VAL A 19 -18.58 13.96 -8.87
CA VAL A 19 -18.92 12.99 -7.82
C VAL A 19 -19.16 11.63 -8.48
N TYR A 20 -18.15 10.78 -8.47
CA TYR A 20 -18.31 9.37 -8.76
C TYR A 20 -18.45 8.61 -7.43
N SER A 21 -19.43 7.70 -7.37
CA SER A 21 -19.75 6.87 -6.20
C SER A 21 -18.53 6.04 -5.78
N ALA A 22 -17.87 6.44 -4.69
CA ALA A 22 -16.54 5.99 -4.31
C ALA A 22 -16.44 4.50 -3.89
N PHE A 23 -17.55 3.82 -3.66
CA PHE A 23 -17.53 2.53 -2.98
C PHE A 23 -17.71 1.29 -3.88
N GLY A 24 -18.39 1.39 -5.01
CA GLY A 24 -18.36 0.36 -6.06
C GLY A 24 -17.03 0.38 -6.83
N LEU A 25 -16.34 1.52 -6.73
CA LEU A 25 -15.07 1.79 -7.38
C LEU A 25 -13.89 1.08 -6.70
N ILE A 26 -13.91 0.85 -5.39
CA ILE A 26 -12.75 0.30 -4.66
C ILE A 26 -12.42 -1.13 -5.12
N PHE A 27 -13.41 -1.99 -5.24
CA PHE A 27 -13.19 -3.36 -5.75
C PHE A 27 -12.99 -3.37 -7.27
N LEU A 28 -13.71 -2.53 -8.00
CA LEU A 28 -13.57 -2.39 -9.47
C LEU A 28 -12.24 -1.68 -9.81
N LEU A 29 -11.78 -0.71 -9.01
CA LEU A 29 -10.50 -0.03 -9.22
C LEU A 29 -9.31 -0.89 -8.79
N PHE A 30 -9.42 -1.72 -7.75
CA PHE A 30 -8.39 -2.70 -7.43
C PHE A 30 -8.25 -3.74 -8.54
N THR A 31 -9.37 -4.18 -9.14
CA THR A 31 -9.35 -5.07 -10.30
C THR A 31 -9.00 -4.35 -11.61
N LEU A 32 -9.38 -3.07 -11.80
CA LEU A 32 -9.06 -2.27 -12.98
C LEU A 32 -7.64 -1.67 -12.93
N ALA A 33 -7.14 -1.30 -11.76
CA ALA A 33 -5.73 -0.89 -11.57
C ALA A 33 -4.77 -2.05 -11.79
N MET A 34 -5.26 -3.30 -11.64
CA MET A 34 -4.53 -4.53 -11.94
C MET A 34 -4.72 -5.03 -13.39
N LEU A 35 -5.50 -4.31 -14.23
CA LEU A 35 -5.56 -4.63 -15.66
C LEU A 35 -4.25 -4.16 -16.31
N PRO A 36 -3.44 -5.06 -16.86
CA PRO A 36 -2.18 -4.68 -17.47
C PRO A 36 -2.45 -3.89 -18.75
N HIS A 37 -2.16 -2.59 -18.75
CA HIS A 37 -2.04 -1.78 -19.97
C HIS A 37 -0.68 -1.96 -20.66
N SER A 38 0.15 -2.85 -20.13
CA SER A 38 1.37 -3.27 -20.80
C SER A 38 1.55 -4.77 -20.65
N ARG A 39 1.76 -5.45 -21.76
CA ARG A 39 2.42 -6.75 -21.74
C ARG A 39 3.70 -6.57 -20.94
N ALA A 40 3.85 -7.28 -19.82
CA ALA A 40 5.17 -7.53 -19.29
C ALA A 40 5.94 -8.16 -20.46
N THR A 41 6.74 -7.37 -21.16
CA THR A 41 7.69 -7.91 -22.13
C THR A 41 8.59 -8.80 -21.29
N ALA A 42 8.54 -10.11 -21.55
CA ALA A 42 9.55 -11.00 -21.02
C ALA A 42 10.89 -10.36 -21.39
N LEU A 43 11.68 -10.00 -20.38
CA LEU A 43 13.05 -9.56 -20.59
C LEU A 43 13.73 -10.71 -21.32
N GLU A 44 14.10 -10.50 -22.58
CA GLU A 44 14.97 -11.44 -23.28
C GLU A 44 16.29 -11.42 -22.51
N ALA A 45 16.59 -12.54 -21.83
CA ALA A 45 17.87 -12.69 -21.17
C ALA A 45 18.98 -12.48 -22.22
N ILE A 46 19.98 -11.66 -21.87
CA ILE A 46 21.14 -11.48 -22.73
C ILE A 46 21.89 -12.82 -22.73
N GLU A 47 21.80 -13.56 -23.81
CA GLU A 47 22.58 -14.77 -24.06
C GLU A 47 24.03 -14.37 -24.47
N SER A 48 24.76 -13.71 -23.58
CA SER A 48 26.20 -13.50 -23.74
C SER A 48 26.94 -14.48 -22.84
N PRO A 49 27.63 -15.50 -23.38
CA PRO A 49 28.39 -16.46 -22.59
C PRO A 49 29.41 -15.79 -21.64
N GLU A 50 29.90 -14.61 -22.05
CA GLU A 50 30.86 -13.80 -21.28
C GLU A 50 30.24 -13.22 -19.99
N LEU A 51 28.92 -13.03 -19.92
CA LEU A 51 28.24 -12.57 -18.70
C LEU A 51 28.29 -13.61 -17.57
N TYR A 52 28.37 -14.89 -17.94
CA TYR A 52 28.34 -16.01 -17.00
C TYR A 52 29.72 -16.51 -16.58
N ALA A 53 30.79 -15.83 -16.99
CA ALA A 53 32.16 -16.13 -16.63
C ALA A 53 32.75 -15.03 -15.74
N LEU A 54 33.51 -15.42 -14.73
CA LEU A 54 34.27 -14.47 -13.91
C LEU A 54 35.36 -13.84 -14.77
N PRO A 55 35.41 -12.49 -14.91
CA PRO A 55 36.52 -11.83 -15.62
C PRO A 55 37.86 -12.17 -14.97
N ALA A 56 38.87 -12.47 -15.79
CA ALA A 56 40.22 -12.74 -15.31
C ALA A 56 40.91 -11.47 -14.73
N ASP A 57 40.52 -10.30 -15.22
CA ASP A 57 40.98 -8.99 -14.76
C ASP A 57 39.81 -8.08 -14.42
N MET A 58 39.75 -7.66 -13.16
CA MET A 58 38.74 -6.76 -12.63
C MET A 58 39.04 -5.28 -12.87
N SER A 59 40.22 -4.93 -13.40
CA SER A 59 40.57 -3.52 -13.62
C SER A 59 39.68 -2.87 -14.67
N GLY A 60 39.26 -3.62 -15.70
CA GLY A 60 38.32 -3.17 -16.73
C GLY A 60 36.85 -3.30 -16.35
N VAL A 61 36.49 -3.80 -15.15
CA VAL A 61 35.12 -3.95 -14.69
C VAL A 61 34.73 -2.74 -13.86
N ASN A 62 33.63 -2.08 -14.25
CA ASN A 62 33.06 -0.93 -13.54
C ASN A 62 31.63 -1.22 -13.12
N PHE A 63 31.29 -0.87 -11.88
CA PHE A 63 29.95 -1.00 -11.31
C PHE A 63 29.31 0.36 -11.14
N TYR A 64 28.01 0.44 -11.44
CA TYR A 64 27.21 1.67 -11.29
C TYR A 64 25.90 1.33 -10.58
N LEU A 65 25.55 2.17 -9.60
CA LEU A 65 24.23 2.17 -8.99
C LEU A 65 23.27 2.91 -9.93
N ILE A 66 22.19 2.25 -10.32
CA ILE A 66 21.07 2.90 -11.02
C ILE A 66 19.97 3.11 -10.00
N THR A 67 19.59 4.36 -9.81
CA THR A 67 18.46 4.76 -8.96
C THR A 67 17.36 5.33 -9.83
N VAL A 68 16.17 4.79 -9.72
CA VAL A 68 14.99 5.20 -10.51
C VAL A 68 13.93 5.75 -9.56
N ASP A 69 13.44 6.92 -9.89
CA ASP A 69 12.40 7.59 -9.11
C ASP A 69 11.04 6.87 -9.21
N VAL A 70 10.10 7.30 -8.40
CA VAL A 70 8.72 6.81 -8.40
C VAL A 70 8.09 6.95 -9.80
N GLY A 71 7.13 6.08 -10.11
CA GLY A 71 6.40 6.09 -11.36
C GLY A 71 4.89 6.18 -11.12
N SER A 72 4.11 6.14 -12.21
CA SER A 72 2.65 6.27 -12.17
C SER A 72 1.91 4.96 -11.86
N ARG A 73 2.60 3.80 -11.90
CA ARG A 73 2.00 2.50 -11.62
C ARG A 73 2.12 2.15 -10.14
N VAL A 74 1.17 1.40 -9.61
CA VAL A 74 1.09 1.03 -8.18
C VAL A 74 2.39 0.39 -7.65
N TRP A 75 3.05 -0.44 -8.44
CA TRP A 75 4.31 -1.09 -8.06
C TRP A 75 5.56 -0.23 -8.29
N ASP A 76 5.42 0.95 -8.92
CA ASP A 76 6.52 1.88 -9.13
C ASP A 76 6.62 2.96 -8.03
N ASN A 77 5.68 2.99 -7.09
CA ASN A 77 5.57 4.07 -6.10
C ASN A 77 6.74 4.14 -5.11
N PHE A 78 7.48 3.06 -4.91
CA PHE A 78 8.71 3.08 -4.11
C PHE A 78 9.97 3.37 -4.92
N GLY A 79 9.85 3.59 -6.22
CA GLY A 79 11.01 3.70 -7.11
C GLY A 79 11.62 2.34 -7.45
N HIS A 80 12.89 2.34 -7.89
CA HIS A 80 13.61 1.11 -8.21
C HIS A 80 15.12 1.29 -8.09
N THR A 81 15.81 0.19 -7.77
CA THR A 81 17.28 0.14 -7.76
C THR A 81 17.75 -1.01 -8.64
N ALA A 82 18.74 -0.74 -9.48
CA ALA A 82 19.42 -1.73 -10.30
C ALA A 82 20.94 -1.56 -10.24
N LEU A 83 21.67 -2.59 -10.64
CA LEU A 83 23.12 -2.57 -10.68
C LEU A 83 23.58 -2.73 -12.14
N ARG A 84 24.30 -1.73 -12.68
CA ARG A 84 24.87 -1.78 -14.01
C ARG A 84 26.33 -2.21 -13.92
N VAL A 85 26.73 -3.13 -14.78
CA VAL A 85 28.09 -3.64 -14.90
C VAL A 85 28.59 -3.38 -16.31
N ILE A 86 29.68 -2.65 -16.41
CA ILE A 86 30.41 -2.43 -17.66
C ILE A 86 31.75 -3.17 -17.58
N ASN A 87 32.01 -4.06 -18.53
CA ASN A 87 33.31 -4.69 -18.69
C ASN A 87 33.94 -4.20 -19.99
N GLU A 88 34.92 -3.32 -19.88
CA GLU A 88 35.62 -2.70 -20.99
C GLU A 88 36.46 -3.72 -21.81
N ASN A 89 36.94 -4.80 -21.15
CA ASN A 89 37.72 -5.85 -21.77
C ASN A 89 36.93 -6.69 -22.77
N THR A 90 35.62 -6.88 -22.52
CA THR A 90 34.71 -7.67 -23.36
C THR A 90 33.70 -6.80 -24.09
N ASN A 91 33.70 -5.48 -23.85
CA ASN A 91 32.71 -4.52 -24.34
C ASN A 91 31.28 -4.92 -23.99
N THR A 92 31.09 -5.47 -22.79
CA THR A 92 29.74 -5.80 -22.27
C THR A 92 29.22 -4.69 -21.37
N ASP A 93 27.92 -4.42 -21.46
CA ASP A 93 27.22 -3.39 -20.69
C ASP A 93 25.83 -3.91 -20.33
N VAL A 94 25.67 -4.33 -19.10
CA VAL A 94 24.50 -5.08 -18.62
C VAL A 94 23.98 -4.50 -17.32
N VAL A 95 22.65 -4.43 -17.21
CA VAL A 95 21.95 -4.04 -15.99
C VAL A 95 21.33 -5.29 -15.35
N PHE A 96 21.57 -5.47 -14.07
CA PHE A 96 21.01 -6.49 -13.21
C PHE A 96 19.81 -5.89 -12.46
N ASN A 97 18.63 -6.51 -12.64
CA ASN A 97 17.37 -6.06 -12.07
C ASN A 97 16.76 -7.12 -11.18
N TRP A 98 16.51 -6.80 -9.93
CA TRP A 98 15.75 -7.63 -9.01
C TRP A 98 14.30 -7.15 -8.91
N GLY A 99 13.42 -8.01 -8.44
CA GLY A 99 12.02 -7.65 -8.28
C GLY A 99 11.18 -7.82 -9.54
N LEU A 100 11.68 -8.59 -10.52
CA LEU A 100 10.89 -8.95 -11.70
C LEU A 100 9.87 -10.03 -11.34
N PHE A 101 8.63 -9.87 -11.78
CA PHE A 101 7.56 -10.82 -11.51
C PHE A 101 6.75 -11.12 -12.75
N ARG A 102 6.18 -12.32 -12.79
CA ARG A 102 5.32 -12.77 -13.90
C ARG A 102 3.88 -12.87 -13.41
N ILE A 103 2.96 -12.26 -14.15
CA ILE A 103 1.53 -12.40 -13.89
C ILE A 103 1.04 -13.73 -14.52
N ASN A 104 1.29 -14.84 -13.82
CA ASN A 104 0.82 -16.16 -14.24
C ASN A 104 -0.62 -16.36 -13.78
N GLY A 105 -1.50 -16.83 -14.67
CA GLY A 105 -2.91 -17.10 -14.36
C GLY A 105 -3.81 -15.84 -14.30
N GLY A 106 -3.31 -14.68 -14.74
CA GLY A 106 -4.07 -13.43 -14.81
C GLY A 106 -4.10 -12.61 -13.50
N PRO A 107 -4.72 -11.42 -13.53
CA PRO A 107 -4.68 -10.45 -12.42
C PRO A 107 -5.26 -10.99 -11.11
N VAL A 108 -6.34 -11.79 -11.17
CA VAL A 108 -6.99 -12.35 -9.97
C VAL A 108 -6.07 -13.34 -9.26
N SER A 109 -5.42 -14.23 -10.02
CA SER A 109 -4.46 -15.20 -9.48
C SER A 109 -3.25 -14.49 -8.88
N PHE A 110 -2.74 -13.46 -9.55
CA PHE A 110 -1.65 -12.63 -9.04
C PHE A 110 -2.03 -11.96 -7.72
N SER A 111 -3.18 -11.27 -7.66
CA SER A 111 -3.65 -10.60 -6.43
C SER A 111 -3.87 -11.58 -5.28
N TYR A 112 -4.38 -12.77 -5.56
CA TYR A 112 -4.56 -13.81 -4.54
C TYR A 112 -3.21 -14.34 -4.03
N ASN A 113 -2.25 -14.61 -4.90
CA ASN A 113 -0.90 -15.02 -4.51
C ASN A 113 -0.18 -13.93 -3.73
N PHE A 114 -0.30 -12.67 -4.15
CA PHE A 114 0.22 -11.53 -3.42
C PHE A 114 -0.37 -11.45 -2.00
N PHE A 115 -1.69 -11.56 -1.87
CA PHE A 115 -2.36 -11.58 -0.57
C PHE A 115 -1.90 -12.74 0.32
N LYS A 116 -1.62 -13.91 -0.28
CA LYS A 116 -1.06 -15.06 0.44
C LYS A 116 0.40 -14.89 0.88
N GLY A 117 1.14 -13.95 0.32
CA GLY A 117 2.59 -13.84 0.53
C GLY A 117 3.42 -14.70 -0.42
N ILE A 118 2.80 -15.30 -1.45
CA ILE A 118 3.52 -16.07 -2.49
C ILE A 118 4.03 -15.07 -3.52
N MET A 119 5.21 -14.51 -3.26
CA MET A 119 5.84 -13.47 -4.05
C MET A 119 7.17 -13.99 -4.63
N ASN A 120 7.10 -14.96 -5.52
CA ASN A 120 8.28 -15.48 -6.21
C ASN A 120 8.69 -14.51 -7.31
N TYR A 121 9.68 -13.69 -7.02
CA TYR A 121 10.26 -12.71 -7.93
C TYR A 121 11.62 -13.20 -8.41
N GLU A 122 12.12 -12.63 -9.49
CA GLU A 122 13.34 -13.11 -10.12
C GLU A 122 14.31 -11.96 -10.42
N LEU A 123 15.61 -12.34 -10.55
CA LEU A 123 16.64 -11.52 -11.14
C LEU A 123 16.55 -11.62 -12.66
N GLY A 124 16.60 -10.49 -13.36
CA GLY A 124 16.77 -10.44 -14.80
C GLY A 124 17.92 -9.56 -15.21
N THR A 125 18.38 -9.74 -16.44
CA THR A 125 19.45 -8.94 -17.03
C THR A 125 19.02 -8.41 -18.38
N GLN A 126 19.40 -7.16 -18.70
CA GLN A 126 19.21 -6.58 -20.01
C GLN A 126 20.28 -5.53 -20.34
N SER A 127 20.39 -5.09 -21.59
CA SER A 127 21.32 -4.03 -21.95
C SER A 127 20.90 -2.68 -21.35
N SER A 128 21.86 -1.84 -21.01
CA SER A 128 21.59 -0.50 -20.47
C SER A 128 20.73 0.35 -21.42
N ASN A 129 20.88 0.17 -22.73
CA ASN A 129 20.07 0.88 -23.72
C ASN A 129 18.58 0.51 -23.63
N GLN A 130 18.27 -0.77 -23.49
CA GLN A 130 16.89 -1.25 -23.30
C GLN A 130 16.32 -0.76 -21.98
N GLU A 131 17.12 -0.84 -20.91
CA GLU A 131 16.74 -0.38 -19.56
C GLU A 131 16.36 1.10 -19.57
N PHE A 132 17.24 1.97 -20.06
CA PHE A 132 16.98 3.41 -20.11
C PHE A 132 15.87 3.80 -21.09
N ALA A 133 15.71 3.06 -22.20
CA ALA A 133 14.58 3.27 -23.11
C ALA A 133 13.24 2.94 -22.41
N MET A 134 13.20 1.88 -21.58
CA MET A 134 12.03 1.51 -20.78
C MET A 134 11.67 2.62 -19.78
N TYR A 135 12.62 3.11 -18.96
CA TYR A 135 12.34 4.17 -17.99
C TYR A 135 11.94 5.49 -18.66
N ARG A 136 12.52 5.80 -19.82
CA ARG A 136 12.10 6.96 -20.61
C ARG A 136 10.65 6.85 -21.08
N SER A 137 10.21 5.67 -21.51
CA SER A 137 8.82 5.42 -21.91
C SER A 137 7.83 5.48 -20.74
N GLN A 138 8.33 5.28 -19.50
CA GLN A 138 7.56 5.38 -18.26
C GLN A 138 7.62 6.77 -17.62
N GLU A 139 8.34 7.71 -18.24
CA GLU A 139 8.56 9.07 -17.72
C GLU A 139 9.10 9.09 -16.28
N ARG A 140 10.07 8.20 -15.98
CA ARG A 140 10.71 8.09 -14.67
C ARG A 140 12.10 8.68 -14.68
N SER A 141 12.42 9.49 -13.67
CA SER A 141 13.76 10.02 -13.47
C SER A 141 14.75 8.91 -13.13
N VAL A 142 15.96 9.01 -13.68
CA VAL A 142 17.02 8.02 -13.47
C VAL A 142 18.33 8.72 -13.18
N TRP A 143 18.97 8.28 -12.11
CA TRP A 143 20.34 8.66 -11.75
C TRP A 143 21.26 7.45 -11.84
N GLN A 144 22.52 7.72 -12.20
CA GLN A 144 23.58 6.74 -12.22
C GLN A 144 24.76 7.27 -11.45
N ASP A 145 25.31 6.46 -10.55
CA ASP A 145 26.47 6.78 -9.74
C ASP A 145 27.52 5.67 -9.86
N LYS A 146 28.78 6.02 -10.10
CA LYS A 146 29.86 5.04 -10.13
C LYS A 146 30.17 4.53 -8.73
N ILE A 147 30.34 3.21 -8.58
CA ILE A 147 30.68 2.57 -7.30
C ILE A 147 32.18 2.32 -7.27
N ASN A 148 32.87 2.95 -6.34
CA ASN A 148 34.33 2.88 -6.20
C ASN A 148 34.73 1.66 -5.36
N LEU A 149 35.03 0.54 -6.02
CA LEU A 149 35.45 -0.72 -5.43
C LEU A 149 36.88 -1.06 -5.83
N THR A 150 37.65 -1.65 -4.92
CA THR A 150 38.93 -2.29 -5.22
C THR A 150 38.71 -3.58 -6.04
N ASN A 151 39.74 -4.05 -6.77
CA ASN A 151 39.61 -5.26 -7.57
C ASN A 151 39.14 -6.50 -6.76
N PRO A 152 39.62 -6.75 -5.52
CA PRO A 152 39.07 -7.82 -4.70
C PRO A 152 37.58 -7.65 -4.38
N GLN A 153 37.13 -6.41 -4.07
CA GLN A 153 35.71 -6.13 -3.79
C GLN A 153 34.84 -6.31 -5.03
N LYS A 154 35.34 -5.87 -6.21
CA LYS A 154 34.68 -6.12 -7.50
C LYS A 154 34.52 -7.61 -7.77
N GLU A 155 35.53 -8.42 -7.44
CA GLU A 155 35.49 -9.86 -7.61
C GLU A 155 34.45 -10.51 -6.70
N ILE A 156 34.38 -10.12 -5.43
CA ILE A 156 33.35 -10.61 -4.48
C ILE A 156 31.95 -10.30 -5.03
N LEU A 157 31.71 -9.03 -5.40
CA LEU A 157 30.42 -8.61 -5.94
C LEU A 157 30.04 -9.37 -7.23
N TYR A 158 31.00 -9.51 -8.15
CA TYR A 158 30.77 -10.22 -9.43
C TYR A 158 30.47 -11.71 -9.18
N ARG A 159 31.17 -12.37 -8.27
CA ARG A 159 30.89 -13.76 -7.87
C ARG A 159 29.49 -13.90 -7.28
N ARG A 160 29.05 -12.90 -6.49
CA ARG A 160 27.69 -12.86 -5.95
C ARG A 160 26.63 -12.74 -7.05
N LEU A 161 26.88 -11.92 -8.06
CA LEU A 161 25.99 -11.81 -9.23
C LEU A 161 25.91 -13.14 -10.02
N LEU A 162 27.07 -13.78 -10.27
CA LEU A 162 27.10 -15.08 -10.94
C LEU A 162 26.36 -16.17 -10.16
N TRP A 163 26.49 -16.18 -8.83
CA TRP A 163 25.75 -17.08 -7.97
C TRP A 163 24.25 -16.84 -8.09
N ASN A 164 23.80 -15.59 -8.13
CA ASN A 164 22.37 -15.27 -8.24
C ASN A 164 21.78 -15.55 -9.63
N LEU A 165 22.60 -15.60 -10.68
CA LEU A 165 22.17 -16.00 -12.03
C LEU A 165 21.96 -17.52 -12.20
N GLN A 166 22.41 -18.33 -11.25
CA GLN A 166 22.17 -19.78 -11.30
C GLN A 166 20.68 -20.09 -11.19
N ALA A 167 20.20 -21.09 -11.90
CA ALA A 167 18.79 -21.42 -11.99
C ALA A 167 18.11 -21.65 -10.64
N GLU A 168 18.84 -22.21 -9.66
CA GLU A 168 18.37 -22.44 -8.30
C GLU A 168 18.31 -21.16 -7.44
N ASN A 169 19.00 -20.08 -7.83
CA ASN A 169 19.12 -18.83 -7.05
C ASN A 169 18.44 -17.64 -7.70
N ILE A 170 18.01 -17.76 -8.97
CA ILE A 170 17.45 -16.65 -9.74
C ILE A 170 16.08 -16.20 -9.23
N VAL A 171 15.30 -17.14 -8.69
CA VAL A 171 13.98 -16.88 -8.08
C VAL A 171 14.15 -16.78 -6.57
N TYR A 172 13.49 -15.80 -5.96
CA TYR A 172 13.55 -15.58 -4.52
C TYR A 172 12.20 -15.12 -3.96
N PRO A 173 11.93 -15.36 -2.65
CA PRO A 173 10.75 -14.88 -1.97
C PRO A 173 10.91 -13.37 -1.74
N TYR A 174 10.21 -12.57 -2.52
CA TYR A 174 10.25 -11.12 -2.41
C TYR A 174 9.51 -10.64 -1.16
N HIS A 175 10.09 -9.68 -0.46
CA HIS A 175 9.42 -8.96 0.62
C HIS A 175 9.57 -7.44 0.40
N TYR A 176 8.46 -6.73 0.35
CA TYR A 176 8.41 -5.32 -0.01
C TYR A 176 9.32 -4.41 0.85
N PHE A 177 9.57 -4.74 2.12
CA PHE A 177 10.51 -3.99 2.98
C PHE A 177 11.87 -4.66 3.14
N PHE A 178 11.95 -6.00 3.20
CA PHE A 178 13.14 -6.70 3.69
C PHE A 178 13.90 -7.48 2.62
N ASP A 179 13.28 -7.82 1.49
CA ASP A 179 13.94 -8.53 0.38
C ASP A 179 13.42 -8.04 -0.97
N ASN A 180 13.72 -6.79 -1.33
CA ASN A 180 13.30 -6.13 -2.56
C ASN A 180 14.51 -5.82 -3.47
N CYS A 181 14.28 -5.12 -4.60
CA CYS A 181 15.34 -4.74 -5.54
C CYS A 181 16.45 -3.91 -4.88
N THR A 182 16.10 -3.03 -3.94
CA THR A 182 17.03 -2.13 -3.27
C THR A 182 17.83 -2.85 -2.19
N THR A 183 17.15 -3.62 -1.33
CA THR A 183 17.83 -4.37 -0.27
C THR A 183 18.79 -5.42 -0.82
N ARG A 184 18.45 -6.05 -1.96
CA ARG A 184 19.37 -6.98 -2.65
C ARG A 184 20.67 -6.29 -3.08
N VAL A 185 20.58 -5.10 -3.68
CA VAL A 185 21.76 -4.33 -4.07
C VAL A 185 22.55 -3.88 -2.83
N ARG A 186 21.86 -3.39 -1.79
CA ARG A 186 22.46 -3.02 -0.49
C ARG A 186 23.28 -4.17 0.09
N ASP A 187 22.64 -5.34 0.23
CA ASP A 187 23.22 -6.51 0.90
C ASP A 187 24.43 -7.05 0.12
N TYR A 188 24.38 -7.06 -1.22
CA TYR A 188 25.50 -7.50 -2.05
C TYR A 188 26.68 -6.52 -2.01
N LEU A 189 26.40 -5.22 -1.95
CA LEU A 189 27.44 -4.21 -1.76
C LEU A 189 28.05 -4.31 -0.37
N ASP A 190 27.25 -4.50 0.66
CA ASP A 190 27.72 -4.64 2.04
C ASP A 190 28.59 -5.90 2.22
N GLU A 191 28.21 -7.02 1.59
CA GLU A 191 29.02 -8.25 1.53
C GLU A 191 30.40 -7.95 0.90
N ALA A 192 30.42 -7.25 -0.24
CA ALA A 192 31.67 -6.89 -0.92
C ALA A 192 32.55 -5.92 -0.11
N LEU A 193 31.92 -5.11 0.75
CA LEU A 193 32.57 -4.14 1.63
C LEU A 193 32.79 -4.67 3.06
N SER A 194 32.56 -5.96 3.30
CA SER A 194 32.75 -6.64 4.60
C SER A 194 31.98 -5.99 5.76
N GLY A 195 30.71 -5.62 5.53
CA GLY A 195 29.81 -5.08 6.55
C GLY A 195 29.95 -3.57 6.80
N ARG A 196 30.61 -2.83 5.92
CA ARG A 196 30.89 -1.40 6.14
C ARG A 196 29.65 -0.53 6.01
N ILE A 197 28.70 -0.86 5.10
CA ILE A 197 27.47 -0.10 4.93
C ILE A 197 26.63 -0.21 6.21
N ALA A 198 26.47 -1.43 6.72
CA ALA A 198 25.77 -1.68 7.98
C ALA A 198 26.44 -0.95 9.16
N GLY A 199 27.79 -0.95 9.21
CA GLY A 199 28.54 -0.29 10.29
C GLY A 199 28.46 1.23 10.30
N VAL A 200 28.12 1.88 9.18
CA VAL A 200 27.92 3.35 9.09
C VAL A 200 26.47 3.73 9.37
N ASN A 201 25.52 2.82 9.11
CA ASN A 201 24.08 3.04 9.24
C ASN A 201 23.52 2.18 10.39
N ASP A 202 24.04 2.36 11.60
CA ASP A 202 23.65 1.62 12.81
C ASP A 202 22.65 2.38 13.71
N GLY A 203 22.22 3.58 13.29
CA GLY A 203 21.24 4.43 13.95
C GLY A 203 19.79 4.09 13.65
N PHE A 204 18.90 4.95 14.14
CA PHE A 204 17.47 4.90 13.85
C PHE A 204 17.10 6.03 12.88
N ALA A 205 16.23 5.71 11.92
CA ALA A 205 15.57 6.69 11.07
C ALA A 205 14.52 7.48 11.85
N ASP A 206 14.16 8.66 11.35
CA ASP A 206 13.14 9.53 11.96
C ASP A 206 11.70 9.15 11.54
N SER A 207 11.53 8.06 10.81
CA SER A 207 10.25 7.64 10.22
C SER A 207 9.96 6.15 10.48
N THR A 208 8.67 5.82 10.43
CA THR A 208 8.17 4.44 10.46
C THR A 208 7.98 3.90 9.05
N PHE A 209 7.79 2.58 8.91
CA PHE A 209 7.40 2.01 7.62
C PHE A 209 6.05 2.58 7.14
N ARG A 210 5.10 2.83 8.05
CA ARG A 210 3.81 3.45 7.70
C ARG A 210 3.97 4.84 7.11
N ASP A 211 4.83 5.67 7.67
CA ASP A 211 5.09 7.01 7.13
C ASP A 211 5.58 6.93 5.68
N GLN A 212 6.45 5.97 5.39
CA GLN A 212 6.93 5.76 4.02
C GLN A 212 5.84 5.21 3.09
N VAL A 213 5.01 4.28 3.56
CA VAL A 213 3.86 3.77 2.79
C VAL A 213 2.90 4.92 2.47
N GLN A 214 2.55 5.74 3.44
CA GLN A 214 1.66 6.88 3.24
C GLN A 214 2.25 7.87 2.23
N ALA A 215 3.51 8.28 2.42
CA ALA A 215 4.17 9.25 1.54
C ALA A 215 4.27 8.75 0.07
N HIS A 216 4.56 7.47 -0.13
CA HIS A 216 4.73 6.91 -1.47
C HIS A 216 3.41 6.58 -2.18
N TYR A 217 2.31 6.40 -1.44
CA TYR A 217 0.99 6.16 -2.02
C TYR A 217 0.07 7.39 -2.01
N GLU A 218 0.57 8.59 -1.71
CA GLU A 218 -0.21 9.83 -1.80
C GLU A 218 -0.84 10.05 -3.19
N SER A 219 -0.14 9.67 -4.26
CA SER A 219 -0.66 9.75 -5.63
C SER A 219 -1.76 8.73 -5.94
N VAL A 220 -1.94 7.70 -5.11
CA VAL A 220 -2.93 6.63 -5.26
C VAL A 220 -3.73 6.46 -3.95
N ALA A 221 -4.49 7.51 -3.61
CA ALA A 221 -5.20 7.66 -2.35
C ALA A 221 -5.98 6.41 -1.87
N VAL A 222 -6.63 5.69 -2.79
CA VAL A 222 -7.41 4.49 -2.45
C VAL A 222 -6.52 3.36 -1.94
N ILE A 223 -5.33 3.20 -2.52
CA ILE A 223 -4.38 2.16 -2.10
C ILE A 223 -3.73 2.56 -0.78
N GLY A 224 -3.28 3.80 -0.64
CA GLY A 224 -2.74 4.32 0.62
C GLY A 224 -3.71 4.07 1.78
N PHE A 225 -4.98 4.48 1.63
CA PHE A 225 -6.02 4.23 2.62
C PHE A 225 -6.24 2.73 2.89
N SER A 226 -6.24 1.89 1.85
CA SER A 226 -6.43 0.44 2.02
C SER A 226 -5.28 -0.19 2.80
N LEU A 227 -4.04 0.25 2.57
CA LEU A 227 -2.88 -0.19 3.32
C LEU A 227 -2.93 0.28 4.79
N ASP A 228 -3.37 1.53 5.04
CA ASP A 228 -3.58 2.03 6.40
C ASP A 228 -4.59 1.20 7.19
N VAL A 229 -5.68 0.76 6.53
CA VAL A 229 -6.69 -0.09 7.16
C VAL A 229 -6.18 -1.52 7.38
N LEU A 230 -5.46 -2.09 6.40
CA LEU A 230 -5.10 -3.51 6.38
C LEU A 230 -3.82 -3.84 7.14
N MET A 231 -2.85 -2.93 7.21
CA MET A 231 -1.56 -3.17 7.88
C MET A 231 -1.64 -2.88 9.37
N ASN A 232 -1.00 -3.74 10.16
CA ASN A 232 -1.01 -3.71 11.63
C ASN A 232 0.13 -2.87 12.22
N SER A 233 0.37 -3.01 13.53
CA SER A 233 1.40 -2.27 14.28
C SER A 233 2.85 -2.63 13.92
N ASN A 234 3.11 -3.70 13.18
CA ASN A 234 4.48 -4.06 12.81
C ASN A 234 5.16 -2.96 11.98
N ILE A 235 4.37 -2.20 11.22
CA ILE A 235 4.88 -1.11 10.39
C ILE A 235 4.89 0.26 11.09
N ASP A 236 4.45 0.33 12.35
CA ASP A 236 4.34 1.58 13.11
C ASP A 236 5.57 1.86 14.01
N ARG A 237 6.54 0.96 14.02
CA ARG A 237 7.81 1.19 14.71
C ARG A 237 8.77 2.04 13.87
N LEU A 238 9.63 2.77 14.52
CA LEU A 238 10.75 3.44 13.85
C LEU A 238 11.62 2.41 13.14
N MET A 239 12.06 2.75 11.94
CA MET A 239 13.05 1.98 11.21
C MET A 239 14.45 2.22 11.76
N SER A 240 15.37 1.26 11.60
CA SER A 240 16.78 1.57 11.62
C SER A 240 17.18 2.26 10.30
N GLU A 241 18.31 2.98 10.30
CA GLU A 241 18.86 3.56 9.06
C GLU A 241 19.16 2.46 8.02
N TRP A 242 19.55 1.27 8.48
CA TRP A 242 19.71 0.09 7.63
C TRP A 242 18.38 -0.34 6.98
N GLU A 243 17.30 -0.36 7.74
CA GLU A 243 15.98 -0.72 7.22
C GLU A 243 15.45 0.35 6.26
N GLU A 244 15.65 1.64 6.53
CA GLU A 244 15.20 2.74 5.65
C GLU A 244 15.80 2.64 4.24
N MET A 245 16.95 2.00 4.09
CA MET A 245 17.57 1.70 2.79
C MET A 245 16.80 0.66 1.94
N PHE A 246 15.59 0.24 2.35
CA PHE A 246 14.70 -0.47 1.42
C PHE A 246 14.21 0.46 0.29
N LEU A 247 14.32 1.77 0.49
CA LEU A 247 13.97 2.80 -0.48
C LEU A 247 15.18 3.16 -1.36
N PRO A 248 15.00 3.24 -2.69
CA PRO A 248 16.10 3.53 -3.63
C PRO A 248 16.85 4.83 -3.36
N LEU A 249 16.14 5.92 -3.08
CA LEU A 249 16.76 7.20 -2.80
C LEU A 249 17.51 7.18 -1.46
N LYS A 250 16.97 6.49 -0.45
CA LYS A 250 17.61 6.36 0.87
C LYS A 250 18.88 5.51 0.81
N LEU A 251 18.85 4.39 0.07
CA LEU A 251 20.07 3.64 -0.21
C LEU A 251 21.13 4.52 -0.87
N ARG A 252 20.76 5.25 -1.91
CA ARG A 252 21.67 6.15 -2.61
C ARG A 252 22.28 7.21 -1.70
N GLU A 253 21.45 7.87 -0.87
CA GLU A 253 21.89 8.88 0.10
C GLU A 253 22.89 8.28 1.12
N SER A 254 22.56 7.12 1.68
CA SER A 254 23.43 6.41 2.64
C SER A 254 24.76 6.01 2.03
N LEU A 255 24.78 5.49 0.79
CA LEU A 255 26.02 5.10 0.11
C LEU A 255 26.94 6.29 -0.19
N TYR A 256 26.44 7.52 -0.32
CA TYR A 256 27.25 8.72 -0.42
C TYR A 256 28.00 9.06 0.89
N LEU A 257 27.52 8.56 2.04
CA LEU A 257 28.19 8.77 3.32
C LEU A 257 29.35 7.78 3.53
N VAL A 258 29.28 6.62 2.89
CA VAL A 258 30.28 5.55 3.03
C VAL A 258 31.60 5.92 2.32
N GLU A 259 32.74 5.61 2.96
CA GLU A 259 34.06 5.74 2.35
C GLU A 259 34.45 4.44 1.63
N SER A 260 35.06 4.56 0.47
CA SER A 260 35.63 3.44 -0.28
C SER A 260 37.01 3.05 0.28
N ASP A 261 37.47 1.84 -0.04
CA ASP A 261 38.88 1.46 0.14
C ASP A 261 39.79 1.91 -1.01
N VAL A 262 39.20 2.44 -2.07
CA VAL A 262 39.97 3.11 -3.15
C VAL A 262 40.52 4.41 -2.59
N ALA A 263 41.79 4.65 -2.81
CA ALA A 263 42.46 5.89 -2.40
C ALA A 263 43.05 6.60 -3.64
N GLU A 264 42.79 7.91 -3.72
CA GLU A 264 43.44 8.81 -4.65
C GLU A 264 44.39 9.73 -3.89
N ASN A 265 45.64 9.78 -4.32
CA ASN A 265 46.70 10.59 -3.63
C ASN A 265 46.82 10.29 -2.12
N GLY A 266 46.56 9.05 -1.72
CA GLY A 266 46.64 8.62 -0.30
C GLY A 266 45.38 8.96 0.52
N VAL A 267 44.35 9.53 -0.04
CA VAL A 267 43.07 9.84 0.63
C VAL A 267 41.99 8.92 0.11
N ARG A 268 41.24 8.29 1.02
CA ARG A 268 40.07 7.49 0.65
C ARG A 268 39.02 8.36 0.00
N ILE A 269 38.44 7.89 -1.11
CA ILE A 269 37.35 8.56 -1.80
C ILE A 269 35.99 8.02 -1.31
N LYS A 270 34.92 8.71 -1.63
CA LYS A 270 33.56 8.22 -1.34
C LYS A 270 33.23 6.98 -2.15
N LEU A 271 32.35 6.13 -1.60
CA LEU A 271 31.89 4.91 -2.29
C LEU A 271 31.19 5.23 -3.59
N LEU A 272 30.32 6.27 -3.61
CA LEU A 272 29.70 6.77 -4.84
C LEU A 272 30.40 8.01 -5.35
N SER A 273 30.66 8.04 -6.69
CA SER A 273 31.21 9.17 -7.42
C SER A 273 30.51 9.32 -8.79
N ASP A 274 30.97 10.29 -9.59
CA ASP A 274 30.54 10.53 -10.97
C ASP A 274 29.02 10.54 -11.14
N ARG A 275 28.35 11.30 -10.29
CA ARG A 275 26.89 11.46 -10.29
C ARG A 275 26.40 11.94 -11.64
N GLN A 276 25.57 11.13 -12.30
CA GLN A 276 24.94 11.45 -13.58
C GLN A 276 23.42 11.49 -13.44
N GLU A 277 22.80 12.56 -13.92
CA GLU A 277 21.37 12.63 -14.15
C GLU A 277 21.09 12.12 -15.57
N VAL A 278 20.79 10.83 -15.69
CA VAL A 278 20.59 10.19 -17.01
C VAL A 278 19.35 10.74 -17.70
N MET A 279 18.27 10.93 -16.92
CA MET A 279 17.05 11.59 -17.37
C MET A 279 16.26 12.10 -16.17
N LEU A 280 15.51 13.19 -16.37
CA LEU A 280 14.66 13.80 -15.34
C LEU A 280 13.26 14.02 -15.89
N PHE A 281 12.27 13.63 -15.11
CA PHE A 281 10.84 13.84 -15.37
C PHE A 281 10.18 14.42 -14.12
N ALA A 282 9.00 15.01 -14.29
CA ALA A 282 8.20 15.44 -13.16
C ALA A 282 7.65 14.21 -12.41
N ALA A 283 7.75 14.20 -11.08
CA ALA A 283 7.12 13.16 -10.28
C ALA A 283 5.59 13.16 -10.48
N PRO A 284 4.91 12.00 -10.35
CA PRO A 284 3.46 11.94 -10.39
C PRO A 284 2.84 12.93 -9.39
N THR A 285 1.79 13.63 -9.83
CA THR A 285 1.09 14.60 -8.99
C THR A 285 0.19 13.88 -8.00
N VAL A 286 0.12 14.40 -6.77
CA VAL A 286 -0.85 13.97 -5.76
C VAL A 286 -2.25 14.34 -6.24
N GLU A 287 -3.13 13.34 -6.41
CA GLU A 287 -4.48 13.59 -6.92
C GLU A 287 -5.47 13.93 -5.81
N THR A 288 -5.43 13.26 -4.66
CA THR A 288 -6.42 13.48 -3.59
C THR A 288 -5.93 12.88 -2.26
N ASP A 289 -6.12 13.59 -1.17
CA ASP A 289 -5.93 13.07 0.18
C ASP A 289 -7.00 12.00 0.49
N PRO A 290 -6.63 10.76 0.86
CA PRO A 290 -7.55 9.68 1.17
C PRO A 290 -8.52 10.05 2.29
N TYR A 291 -8.11 10.86 3.24
CA TYR A 291 -8.93 11.28 4.37
C TYR A 291 -9.96 12.35 4.00
N GLN A 292 -9.73 13.13 2.94
CA GLN A 292 -10.78 13.97 2.35
C GLN A 292 -11.93 13.13 1.80
N ILE A 293 -11.61 11.97 1.18
CA ILE A 293 -12.62 11.02 0.71
C ILE A 293 -13.39 10.43 1.90
N ALA A 294 -12.71 10.06 2.97
CA ALA A 294 -13.33 9.53 4.18
C ALA A 294 -14.25 10.57 4.85
N SER A 295 -13.89 11.86 4.85
CA SER A 295 -14.77 12.94 5.35
C SER A 295 -16.06 13.09 4.55
N VAL A 296 -16.04 12.83 3.24
CA VAL A 296 -17.26 12.75 2.42
C VAL A 296 -18.15 11.60 2.89
N GLY A 297 -17.58 10.47 3.32
CA GLY A 297 -18.31 9.36 3.93
C GLY A 297 -19.10 9.77 5.18
N LEU A 298 -18.59 10.72 5.98
CA LEU A 298 -19.32 11.29 7.11
C LEU A 298 -20.49 12.16 6.67
N LEU A 299 -20.36 12.92 5.60
CA LEU A 299 -21.41 13.82 5.12
C LEU A 299 -22.67 13.07 4.65
N ALA A 300 -22.53 11.89 4.05
CA ALA A 300 -23.65 11.10 3.56
C ALA A 300 -24.66 10.73 4.67
N PRO A 301 -24.25 10.14 5.81
CA PRO A 301 -25.18 9.85 6.91
C PRO A 301 -25.70 11.12 7.60
N VAL A 302 -24.92 12.20 7.68
CA VAL A 302 -25.37 13.48 8.20
C VAL A 302 -26.48 14.07 7.32
N LEU A 303 -26.28 14.12 6.02
CA LEU A 303 -27.30 14.57 5.06
C LEU A 303 -28.55 13.72 5.14
N MET A 304 -28.39 12.39 5.25
CA MET A 304 -29.51 11.48 5.42
C MET A 304 -30.28 11.77 6.70
N LEU A 305 -29.60 11.97 7.83
CA LEU A 305 -30.21 12.34 9.11
C LEU A 305 -30.99 13.67 8.97
N LEU A 306 -30.39 14.69 8.37
CA LEU A 306 -31.05 15.99 8.15
C LEU A 306 -32.28 15.87 7.27
N LEU A 307 -32.24 15.07 6.19
CA LEU A 307 -33.39 14.80 5.33
C LEU A 307 -34.50 14.05 6.07
N MET A 308 -34.16 13.14 6.95
CA MET A 308 -35.12 12.44 7.80
C MET A 308 -35.78 13.38 8.79
N LEU A 309 -34.98 14.19 9.50
CA LEU A 309 -35.51 15.18 10.47
C LEU A 309 -36.42 16.20 9.82
N LYS A 310 -36.06 16.70 8.61
CA LYS A 310 -36.89 17.67 7.87
C LYS A 310 -38.26 17.13 7.47
N LYS A 311 -38.39 15.82 7.23
CA LYS A 311 -39.63 15.18 6.77
C LYS A 311 -40.45 14.53 7.86
N THR A 312 -39.91 14.41 9.09
CA THR A 312 -40.61 13.77 10.21
C THR A 312 -41.07 14.84 11.20
N PRO A 313 -42.38 14.99 11.46
CA PRO A 313 -42.87 15.98 12.43
C PRO A 313 -42.30 15.70 13.82
N MET A 314 -41.91 16.75 14.54
CA MET A 314 -41.34 16.66 15.88
C MET A 314 -42.27 15.91 16.87
N SER A 315 -43.60 16.02 16.67
CA SER A 315 -44.61 15.27 17.44
C SER A 315 -44.52 13.74 17.27
N TYR A 316 -43.95 13.26 16.18
CA TYR A 316 -43.76 11.83 15.92
C TYR A 316 -42.75 11.20 16.86
N PHE A 317 -41.67 11.91 17.17
CA PHE A 317 -40.63 11.45 18.10
C PHE A 317 -41.13 11.37 19.56
N ALA A 318 -42.08 12.22 19.93
CA ALA A 318 -42.66 12.24 21.28
C ALA A 318 -43.65 11.10 21.56
N THR A 319 -44.28 10.54 20.52
CA THR A 319 -45.32 9.50 20.69
C THR A 319 -44.86 8.08 20.37
N HIS A 320 -43.72 7.89 19.72
CA HIS A 320 -43.21 6.57 19.35
C HIS A 320 -41.84 6.33 19.99
N SER A 321 -41.85 6.14 21.30
CA SER A 321 -40.67 5.63 21.98
C SER A 321 -40.44 4.17 21.61
N ARG A 322 -39.39 3.91 20.85
CA ARG A 322 -38.83 2.64 20.42
C ARG A 322 -39.17 2.23 18.98
N ILE A 323 -38.15 2.35 18.12
CA ILE A 323 -37.91 1.53 16.91
C ILE A 323 -39.16 1.37 16.03
N GLY A 324 -39.46 2.37 15.21
CA GLY A 324 -40.59 2.31 14.32
C GLY A 324 -40.80 3.57 13.49
N LEU A 325 -39.74 4.34 13.21
CA LEU A 325 -39.79 5.47 12.29
C LEU A 325 -40.16 4.98 10.89
N LYS A 326 -41.34 5.31 10.44
CA LYS A 326 -41.78 5.04 9.05
C LYS A 326 -41.08 6.03 8.14
N LEU A 327 -40.07 5.57 7.41
CA LEU A 327 -39.43 6.38 6.37
C LEU A 327 -40.30 6.41 5.11
N PRO A 328 -40.46 7.58 4.45
CA PRO A 328 -40.97 7.63 3.09
C PRO A 328 -40.09 6.77 2.15
N GLY A 329 -40.69 6.18 1.10
CA GLY A 329 -40.03 5.26 0.19
C GLY A 329 -38.69 5.77 -0.40
N PHE A 330 -38.61 7.09 -0.65
CA PHE A 330 -37.36 7.71 -1.09
C PHE A 330 -36.21 7.58 -0.04
N ASN A 331 -36.51 7.72 1.24
CA ASN A 331 -35.50 7.62 2.30
C ASN A 331 -35.00 6.18 2.46
N PHE A 332 -35.84 5.16 2.16
CA PHE A 332 -35.40 3.77 2.12
C PHE A 332 -34.43 3.48 0.97
N ARG A 333 -34.56 4.13 -0.18
CA ARG A 333 -33.56 4.00 -1.26
C ARG A 333 -32.21 4.57 -0.85
N LEU A 334 -32.19 5.74 -0.20
CA LEU A 334 -30.96 6.31 0.35
C LEU A 334 -30.37 5.43 1.45
N LEU A 335 -31.20 4.90 2.35
CA LEU A 335 -30.76 3.96 3.37
C LEU A 335 -30.18 2.68 2.74
N GLY A 336 -30.81 2.19 1.67
CA GLY A 336 -30.36 1.02 0.93
C GLY A 336 -29.01 1.25 0.27
N LEU A 337 -28.81 2.40 -0.38
CA LEU A 337 -27.52 2.77 -0.96
C LEU A 337 -26.44 2.87 0.13
N LEU A 338 -26.71 3.60 1.21
CA LEU A 338 -25.82 3.74 2.35
C LEU A 338 -25.47 2.38 2.98
N GLY A 339 -26.50 1.52 3.15
CA GLY A 339 -26.32 0.18 3.69
C GLY A 339 -25.46 -0.73 2.81
N ILE A 340 -25.63 -0.66 1.47
CA ILE A 340 -24.75 -1.39 0.52
C ILE A 340 -23.33 -0.93 0.67
N LEU A 341 -23.09 0.38 0.65
CA LEU A 341 -21.76 0.94 0.78
C LEU A 341 -21.09 0.54 2.09
N THR A 342 -21.82 0.68 3.20
CA THR A 342 -21.31 0.31 4.54
C THR A 342 -21.02 -1.19 4.63
N ALA A 343 -21.92 -2.04 4.13
CA ALA A 343 -21.75 -3.50 4.16
C ALA A 343 -20.59 -3.97 3.31
N LEU A 344 -20.39 -3.39 2.12
CA LEU A 344 -19.23 -3.69 1.27
C LEU A 344 -17.94 -3.21 1.93
N PHE A 345 -17.91 -1.98 2.42
CA PHE A 345 -16.72 -1.39 3.02
C PHE A 345 -16.29 -2.20 4.26
N SER A 346 -17.19 -2.35 5.24
CA SER A 346 -16.87 -3.10 6.46
C SER A 346 -16.63 -4.58 6.19
N GLY A 347 -17.53 -5.22 5.42
CA GLY A 347 -17.46 -6.66 5.18
C GLY A 347 -16.22 -7.08 4.40
N ILE A 348 -15.82 -6.32 3.37
CA ILE A 348 -14.62 -6.65 2.57
C ILE A 348 -13.36 -6.49 3.42
N TYR A 349 -13.17 -5.33 4.09
CA TYR A 349 -11.99 -5.16 4.95
C TYR A 349 -11.96 -6.16 6.10
N GLY A 350 -13.11 -6.44 6.72
CA GLY A 350 -13.21 -7.46 7.75
C GLY A 350 -12.84 -8.86 7.27
N ILE A 351 -13.29 -9.25 6.06
CA ILE A 351 -12.93 -10.55 5.43
C ILE A 351 -11.43 -10.59 5.13
N LEU A 352 -10.86 -9.52 4.58
CA LEU A 352 -9.43 -9.47 4.27
C LEU A 352 -8.59 -9.56 5.54
N MET A 353 -8.89 -8.76 6.58
CA MET A 353 -8.15 -8.76 7.83
C MET A 353 -8.27 -10.10 8.59
N LEU A 354 -9.49 -10.63 8.75
CA LEU A 354 -9.66 -11.90 9.43
C LEU A 354 -9.12 -13.06 8.58
N GLY A 355 -9.32 -13.01 7.25
CA GLY A 355 -8.84 -14.01 6.32
C GLY A 355 -7.32 -14.08 6.27
N SER A 356 -6.63 -12.95 6.42
CA SER A 356 -5.16 -12.92 6.44
C SER A 356 -4.57 -13.80 7.53
N TRP A 357 -5.20 -13.90 8.71
CA TRP A 357 -4.72 -14.75 9.81
C TRP A 357 -4.61 -16.24 9.46
N PHE A 358 -5.39 -16.69 8.47
CA PHE A 358 -5.47 -18.10 8.09
C PHE A 358 -4.80 -18.41 6.76
N VAL A 359 -4.63 -17.39 5.91
CA VAL A 359 -4.25 -17.58 4.50
C VAL A 359 -2.98 -16.85 4.14
N SER A 360 -2.67 -15.70 4.76
CA SER A 360 -1.55 -14.87 4.40
C SER A 360 -0.29 -15.19 5.23
N GLU A 361 0.86 -15.18 4.57
CA GLU A 361 2.20 -15.23 5.20
C GLU A 361 2.71 -13.83 5.60
N HIS A 362 1.99 -12.76 5.19
CA HIS A 362 2.31 -11.39 5.58
C HIS A 362 1.89 -11.13 7.03
N LEU A 363 2.84 -11.13 7.94
CA LEU A 363 2.60 -10.87 9.37
C LEU A 363 2.09 -9.45 9.62
N ASP A 364 2.38 -8.51 8.72
CA ASP A 364 1.91 -7.12 8.78
C ASP A 364 0.39 -6.97 8.57
N LEU A 365 -0.30 -8.03 8.14
CA LEU A 365 -1.76 -8.07 7.99
C LEU A 365 -2.47 -8.77 9.15
N HIS A 366 -1.72 -9.39 10.09
CA HIS A 366 -2.29 -10.18 11.18
C HIS A 366 -2.65 -9.29 12.39
N HIS A 367 -3.57 -9.76 13.24
CA HIS A 367 -3.90 -9.14 14.53
C HIS A 367 -4.21 -7.63 14.49
N ASN A 368 -4.85 -7.21 13.40
CA ASN A 368 -5.17 -5.81 13.16
C ASN A 368 -6.31 -5.33 14.05
N ILE A 369 -6.11 -4.23 14.79
CA ILE A 369 -7.10 -3.66 15.71
C ILE A 369 -8.32 -3.10 14.97
N ASN A 370 -8.20 -2.78 13.68
CA ASN A 370 -9.30 -2.29 12.85
C ASN A 370 -10.43 -3.31 12.70
N LEU A 371 -10.21 -4.61 13.04
CA LEU A 371 -11.28 -5.62 13.18
C LEU A 371 -12.34 -5.26 14.23
N LEU A 372 -12.07 -4.35 15.16
CA LEU A 372 -13.11 -3.82 16.05
C LEU A 372 -14.16 -2.99 15.31
N LEU A 373 -13.78 -2.38 14.19
CA LEU A 373 -14.68 -1.59 13.34
C LEU A 373 -15.28 -2.40 12.20
N PHE A 374 -14.45 -3.21 11.51
CA PHE A 374 -14.79 -3.85 10.25
C PHE A 374 -15.03 -5.34 10.46
N TRP A 375 -16.30 -5.74 10.45
CA TRP A 375 -16.67 -7.12 10.71
C TRP A 375 -16.96 -7.89 9.43
N PRO A 376 -16.38 -9.09 9.23
CA PRO A 376 -16.65 -9.94 8.07
C PRO A 376 -18.13 -10.22 7.84
N THR A 377 -18.90 -10.32 8.93
CA THR A 377 -20.34 -10.59 8.90
C THR A 377 -21.18 -9.45 8.34
N ASP A 378 -20.63 -8.22 8.27
CA ASP A 378 -21.34 -7.07 7.72
C ASP A 378 -21.66 -7.24 6.24
N ILE A 379 -20.93 -8.09 5.51
CA ILE A 379 -21.22 -8.40 4.11
C ILE A 379 -22.64 -8.97 3.94
N LEU A 380 -23.19 -9.62 4.94
CA LEU A 380 -24.58 -10.10 4.93
C LEU A 380 -25.59 -8.96 4.93
N GLY A 381 -25.18 -7.78 5.37
CA GLY A 381 -25.97 -6.54 5.30
C GLY A 381 -26.35 -6.16 3.87
N LEU A 382 -25.66 -6.66 2.85
CA LEU A 382 -26.03 -6.47 1.44
C LEU A 382 -27.45 -6.94 1.13
N PHE A 383 -27.84 -8.10 1.64
CA PHE A 383 -29.19 -8.64 1.42
C PHE A 383 -30.27 -7.73 2.05
N VAL A 384 -29.98 -7.20 3.23
CA VAL A 384 -30.87 -6.30 3.96
C VAL A 384 -30.96 -4.95 3.20
N ALA A 385 -29.84 -4.40 2.81
CA ALA A 385 -29.73 -3.13 2.10
C ALA A 385 -30.39 -3.18 0.70
N MET A 386 -30.25 -4.29 -0.01
CA MET A 386 -30.95 -4.52 -1.29
C MET A 386 -32.46 -4.49 -1.13
N ARG A 387 -33.01 -5.03 -0.02
CA ARG A 387 -34.43 -4.93 0.26
C ARG A 387 -34.87 -3.49 0.45
N TRP A 388 -34.10 -2.66 1.17
CA TRP A 388 -34.38 -1.24 1.35
C TRP A 388 -34.34 -0.49 0.02
N LEU A 389 -33.33 -0.77 -0.82
CA LEU A 389 -33.15 -0.12 -2.11
C LEU A 389 -34.27 -0.44 -3.11
N VAL A 390 -34.59 -1.73 -3.26
CA VAL A 390 -35.51 -2.22 -4.30
C VAL A 390 -36.96 -2.08 -3.88
N PHE A 391 -37.31 -2.57 -2.69
CA PHE A 391 -38.68 -2.64 -2.24
C PHE A 391 -39.12 -1.43 -1.41
N CYS A 392 -38.21 -0.53 -1.05
CA CYS A 392 -38.48 0.65 -0.21
C CYS A 392 -39.20 0.31 1.11
N LYS A 393 -38.83 -0.81 1.72
CA LYS A 393 -39.45 -1.34 2.95
C LYS A 393 -38.35 -1.79 3.95
N PRO A 394 -38.64 -1.64 5.27
CA PRO A 394 -37.74 -2.15 6.30
C PRO A 394 -37.65 -3.68 6.22
N TRP A 395 -36.57 -4.22 6.81
CA TRP A 395 -36.42 -5.67 6.94
C TRP A 395 -37.36 -6.20 8.01
N PRO A 396 -38.22 -7.21 7.71
CA PRO A 396 -39.17 -7.74 8.68
C PRO A 396 -38.44 -8.55 9.73
N MET A 397 -38.73 -8.28 11.00
CA MET A 397 -38.16 -9.00 12.12
C MET A 397 -39.19 -9.97 12.74
N THR A 398 -38.66 -11.09 13.27
CA THR A 398 -39.42 -12.06 14.06
C THR A 398 -39.11 -11.90 15.55
N HIS A 399 -39.89 -12.51 16.42
CA HIS A 399 -39.60 -12.52 17.86
C HIS A 399 -38.23 -13.13 18.22
N ASN A 400 -37.75 -14.08 17.42
CA ASN A 400 -36.46 -14.75 17.66
C ASN A 400 -35.28 -13.96 17.01
N SER A 401 -35.48 -13.29 15.88
CA SER A 401 -34.42 -12.54 15.21
C SER A 401 -34.18 -11.15 15.82
N THR A 402 -35.18 -10.55 16.48
CA THR A 402 -35.05 -9.22 17.08
C THR A 402 -33.98 -9.15 18.16
N PRO A 403 -33.91 -10.08 19.13
CA PRO A 403 -32.84 -10.09 20.15
C PRO A 403 -31.44 -10.26 19.53
N PHE A 404 -31.33 -11.14 18.54
CA PHE A 404 -30.08 -11.38 17.84
C PHE A 404 -29.57 -10.11 17.15
N LEU A 405 -30.44 -9.44 16.37
CA LEU A 405 -30.08 -8.18 15.71
C LEU A 405 -29.65 -7.12 16.75
N ASN A 406 -30.42 -6.95 17.82
CA ASN A 406 -30.08 -5.96 18.83
C ASN A 406 -28.73 -6.28 19.51
N CYS A 407 -28.47 -7.54 19.81
CA CYS A 407 -27.17 -7.97 20.33
C CYS A 407 -26.04 -7.67 19.36
N TYR A 408 -26.23 -7.97 18.08
CA TYR A 408 -25.26 -7.68 17.00
C TYR A 408 -24.94 -6.18 16.90
N MET A 409 -25.99 -5.33 16.85
CA MET A 409 -25.82 -3.87 16.75
C MET A 409 -25.18 -3.27 18.00
N VAL A 410 -25.56 -3.74 19.19
CA VAL A 410 -24.94 -3.31 20.46
C VAL A 410 -23.48 -3.73 20.50
N ALA A 411 -23.15 -4.97 20.11
CA ALA A 411 -21.77 -5.45 20.07
C ALA A 411 -20.92 -4.63 19.09
N HIS A 412 -21.49 -4.29 17.92
CA HIS A 412 -20.82 -3.45 16.92
C HIS A 412 -20.54 -2.04 17.48
N LEU A 413 -21.52 -1.38 18.09
CA LEU A 413 -21.33 -0.07 18.74
C LEU A 413 -20.34 -0.14 19.90
N LEU A 414 -20.36 -1.23 20.69
CA LEU A 414 -19.37 -1.45 21.74
C LEU A 414 -17.95 -1.59 21.16
N GLY A 415 -17.78 -2.34 20.05
CA GLY A 415 -16.52 -2.42 19.32
C GLY A 415 -16.02 -1.04 18.90
N MET A 416 -16.90 -0.18 18.38
CA MET A 416 -16.55 1.21 18.01
C MET A 416 -16.15 2.05 19.24
N VAL A 417 -16.83 1.89 20.38
CA VAL A 417 -16.48 2.59 21.63
C VAL A 417 -15.11 2.13 22.13
N VAL A 418 -14.86 0.81 22.12
CA VAL A 418 -13.55 0.26 22.49
C VAL A 418 -12.48 0.78 21.54
N TYR A 419 -12.74 0.77 20.23
CA TYR A 419 -11.81 1.33 19.23
C TYR A 419 -11.49 2.80 19.50
N ALA A 420 -12.51 3.63 19.76
CA ALA A 420 -12.30 5.03 20.13
C ALA A 420 -11.45 5.15 21.40
N ALA A 421 -11.73 4.33 22.41
CA ALA A 421 -10.96 4.36 23.66
C ALA A 421 -9.48 3.99 23.43
N VAL A 422 -9.19 2.90 22.72
CA VAL A 422 -7.80 2.51 22.45
C VAL A 422 -7.06 3.52 21.57
N THR A 423 -7.76 4.14 20.61
CA THR A 423 -7.19 5.18 19.74
C THR A 423 -6.86 6.45 20.50
N PHE A 424 -7.85 7.06 21.17
CA PHE A 424 -7.66 8.37 21.82
C PHE A 424 -6.89 8.30 23.14
N LEU A 425 -6.84 7.14 23.79
CA LEU A 425 -6.00 6.91 24.96
C LEU A 425 -4.64 6.29 24.61
N GLN A 426 -4.36 6.05 23.33
CA GLN A 426 -3.11 5.47 22.84
C GLN A 426 -2.73 4.16 23.57
N LEU A 427 -3.69 3.25 23.71
CA LEU A 427 -3.48 1.98 24.42
C LEU A 427 -2.89 0.87 23.57
N VAL A 428 -2.65 1.12 22.28
CA VAL A 428 -2.09 0.18 21.29
C VAL A 428 -1.03 0.89 20.46
N ASP A 429 -0.05 0.13 20.01
CA ASP A 429 1.04 0.64 19.16
C ASP A 429 0.62 0.89 17.71
N GLN A 430 -0.50 0.31 17.27
CA GLN A 430 -0.99 0.50 15.91
C GLN A 430 -1.48 1.94 15.70
N ALA A 431 -1.04 2.58 14.62
CA ALA A 431 -1.52 3.90 14.20
C ALA A 431 -2.99 3.82 13.77
N THR A 432 -3.88 4.29 14.63
CA THR A 432 -5.34 4.21 14.45
C THR A 432 -6.00 5.58 14.41
N MET A 433 -5.24 6.67 14.65
CA MET A 433 -5.79 8.02 14.84
C MET A 433 -6.58 8.51 13.62
N ASP A 434 -6.03 8.34 12.42
CA ASP A 434 -6.66 8.83 11.19
C ASP A 434 -7.98 8.09 10.91
N ILE A 435 -7.99 6.77 11.09
CA ILE A 435 -9.23 5.98 10.97
C ILE A 435 -10.22 6.38 12.08
N GLY A 436 -9.75 6.60 13.31
CA GLY A 436 -10.56 7.05 14.45
C GLY A 436 -11.20 8.41 14.23
N VAL A 437 -10.50 9.34 13.60
CA VAL A 437 -11.01 10.71 13.35
C VAL A 437 -11.89 10.76 12.10
N TYR A 438 -11.47 10.17 11.00
CA TYR A 438 -12.11 10.35 9.70
C TYR A 438 -13.14 9.28 9.33
N VAL A 439 -13.01 8.05 9.83
CA VAL A 439 -13.90 6.93 9.46
C VAL A 439 -14.90 6.61 10.56
N LEU A 440 -14.45 6.49 11.80
CA LEU A 440 -15.27 6.04 12.93
C LEU A 440 -16.57 6.86 13.13
N PRO A 441 -16.57 8.22 13.11
CA PRO A 441 -17.81 8.98 13.36
C PRO A 441 -18.89 8.73 12.30
N GLY A 442 -18.49 8.69 11.02
CA GLY A 442 -19.41 8.39 9.91
C GLY A 442 -19.96 6.98 10.00
N PHE A 443 -19.10 6.03 10.32
CA PHE A 443 -19.47 4.62 10.44
C PHE A 443 -20.41 4.38 11.63
N ALA A 444 -20.16 5.00 12.78
CA ALA A 444 -21.03 4.93 13.94
C ALA A 444 -22.41 5.52 13.66
N LEU A 445 -22.46 6.69 13.01
CA LEU A 445 -23.72 7.32 12.62
C LEU A 445 -24.51 6.44 11.63
N CYS A 446 -23.85 5.85 10.63
CA CYS A 446 -24.45 4.89 9.71
C CYS A 446 -25.06 3.70 10.46
N THR A 447 -24.32 3.10 11.36
CA THR A 447 -24.76 1.93 12.15
C THR A 447 -25.98 2.27 12.98
N VAL A 448 -25.99 3.42 13.66
CA VAL A 448 -27.15 3.89 14.44
C VAL A 448 -28.37 4.12 13.55
N LEU A 449 -28.21 4.79 12.41
CA LEU A 449 -29.30 5.03 11.46
C LEU A 449 -29.89 3.73 10.92
N ILE A 450 -29.05 2.79 10.53
CA ILE A 450 -29.44 1.47 10.05
C ILE A 450 -30.23 0.73 11.12
N TRP A 451 -29.77 0.75 12.37
CA TRP A 451 -30.45 0.10 13.48
C TRP A 451 -31.81 0.71 13.79
N LEU A 452 -31.90 2.04 13.80
CA LEU A 452 -33.16 2.75 14.16
C LEU A 452 -34.26 2.61 13.12
N VAL A 453 -33.94 2.57 11.84
CA VAL A 453 -34.94 2.72 10.76
C VAL A 453 -34.98 1.55 9.76
N GLY A 454 -33.94 0.74 9.71
CA GLY A 454 -33.80 -0.33 8.70
C GLY A 454 -34.67 -1.56 8.98
N PHE A 455 -35.18 -1.72 10.19
CA PHE A 455 -35.83 -2.96 10.64
C PHE A 455 -37.26 -2.70 11.16
N GLU A 456 -38.21 -3.58 10.80
CA GLU A 456 -39.58 -3.54 11.29
C GLU A 456 -39.68 -4.46 12.53
N PRO A 457 -40.12 -3.95 13.70
CA PRO A 457 -40.26 -4.76 14.89
C PRO A 457 -41.27 -5.90 14.70
N ALA A 458 -41.04 -7.02 15.39
CA ALA A 458 -41.97 -8.14 15.39
C ALA A 458 -43.35 -7.68 15.88
N LYS A 459 -44.41 -8.05 15.17
CA LYS A 459 -45.79 -7.77 15.63
C LYS A 459 -46.04 -8.49 16.97
N PRO A 460 -46.68 -7.83 17.94
CA PRO A 460 -47.04 -8.50 19.17
C PRO A 460 -47.87 -9.75 18.85
N LYS A 461 -47.56 -10.88 19.54
CA LYS A 461 -48.47 -12.05 19.46
C LYS A 461 -49.80 -11.62 20.02
N ASN A 462 -50.83 -11.63 19.17
CA ASN A 462 -52.18 -11.48 19.66
C ASN A 462 -52.39 -12.58 20.74
N LYS A 463 -52.44 -12.22 22.00
CA LYS A 463 -52.99 -13.09 23.04
C LYS A 463 -54.47 -13.16 22.70
N PHE A 464 -54.88 -14.23 22.03
CA PHE A 464 -56.26 -14.60 22.03
C PHE A 464 -56.64 -14.91 23.48
N PHE A 465 -57.46 -14.05 24.06
CA PHE A 465 -58.23 -14.38 25.20
C PHE A 465 -59.38 -15.31 24.80
#